data_aaab37b050c6e5fd862c51531b003cbf
#
_entry.id   aaab37b050c6e5fd862c51531b003cbf
#
_cell.length_a   1.000
_cell.length_b   1.000
_cell.length_c   1.000
_cell.angle_alpha   90.00
_cell.angle_beta   90.00
_cell.angle_gamma   90.00
#
_symmetry.space_group_name_H-M   'P 1'
#
loop_
_entity.id
_entity.type
_entity.pdbx_description
1 polymer ?
#
loop_
_entity_poly.entity_id
_entity_poly.type
_entity_poly.pdbx_seq_one_letter_code
_entity_poly.pdbx_strand_id
1 'polypeptide(L)'
;TSMVLRDKFLKEGYKVTQIGSRKYCELFGFHSFPDFMLNPEISENKKPLLFNRYIKNLAENEKPDVIIIGVPGSIQSFNEKHTNHFGILPYLVFQSVLVDFLVMCTFYESSSPEFLEEVFNLCKYRLSCEVDVYHMSNLFFDMDEILEKGLIFTNKLPLEMVERTIEEKYSESRLPVINIHQKDSADK
;
A
#
# COMPACT_ATOMS: atom_id res chain seq x y z
N THR A 1 -5.67 1.92 -5.68
CA THR A 1 -4.36 2.61 -5.86
C THR A 1 -3.53 1.91 -6.93
N SER A 2 -3.02 0.69 -6.72
CA SER A 2 -2.09 0.01 -7.63
C SER A 2 -2.63 -0.19 -9.07
N MET A 3 -3.93 -0.45 -9.24
CA MET A 3 -4.54 -0.56 -10.58
C MET A 3 -4.51 0.77 -11.34
N VAL A 4 -4.79 1.88 -10.66
CA VAL A 4 -4.76 3.21 -11.30
C VAL A 4 -3.34 3.58 -11.73
N LEU A 5 -2.34 3.29 -10.88
CA LEU A 5 -0.93 3.47 -11.23
C LEU A 5 -0.54 2.63 -12.45
N ARG A 6 -0.92 1.34 -12.45
CA ARG A 6 -0.68 0.45 -13.59
C ARG A 6 -1.26 1.02 -14.89
N ASP A 7 -2.53 1.44 -14.85
CA ASP A 7 -3.20 1.97 -16.03
C ASP A 7 -2.55 3.25 -16.56
N LYS A 8 -2.01 4.08 -15.68
CA LYS A 8 -1.25 5.29 -16.05
C LYS A 8 0.07 4.91 -16.73
N PHE A 9 0.90 4.07 -16.11
CA PHE A 9 2.14 3.62 -16.71
C PHE A 9 1.94 2.94 -18.06
N LEU A 10 0.89 2.12 -18.21
CA LEU A 10 0.55 1.49 -19.49
C LEU A 10 0.16 2.52 -20.56
N LYS A 11 -0.57 3.60 -20.20
CA LYS A 11 -0.93 4.68 -21.12
C LYS A 11 0.29 5.48 -21.59
N GLU A 12 1.29 5.64 -20.73
CA GLU A 12 2.58 6.27 -21.06
C GLU A 12 3.52 5.33 -21.85
N GLY A 13 3.08 4.10 -22.15
CA GLY A 13 3.82 3.16 -22.96
C GLY A 13 4.80 2.26 -22.20
N TYR A 14 4.83 2.32 -20.88
CA TYR A 14 5.67 1.45 -20.05
C TYR A 14 5.12 0.03 -19.99
N LYS A 15 6.03 -0.94 -19.96
CA LYS A 15 5.70 -2.33 -19.68
C LYS A 15 5.64 -2.56 -18.18
N VAL A 16 4.47 -2.94 -17.67
CA VAL A 16 4.22 -3.03 -16.24
C VAL A 16 3.93 -4.46 -15.82
N THR A 17 4.69 -4.96 -14.85
CA THR A 17 4.34 -6.16 -14.08
C THR A 17 3.72 -5.72 -12.76
N GLN A 18 2.54 -6.26 -12.44
CA GLN A 18 1.85 -5.94 -11.18
C GLN A 18 1.63 -7.19 -10.35
N ILE A 19 1.90 -7.08 -9.06
CA ILE A 19 1.56 -8.05 -8.04
C ILE A 19 0.51 -7.40 -7.14
N GLY A 20 -0.69 -7.95 -7.14
CA GLY A 20 -1.79 -7.44 -6.31
C GLY A 20 -1.82 -8.08 -4.93
N SER A 21 -2.52 -7.43 -4.00
CA SER A 21 -2.64 -7.88 -2.61
C SER A 21 -3.69 -8.99 -2.40
N ARG A 22 -4.40 -9.41 -3.44
CA ARG A 22 -5.49 -10.39 -3.35
C ARG A 22 -5.16 -11.66 -4.14
N LYS A 23 -5.78 -12.79 -3.75
CA LYS A 23 -5.58 -14.11 -4.38
C LYS A 23 -6.18 -14.28 -5.78
N TYR A 24 -7.08 -13.39 -6.18
CA TYR A 24 -7.80 -13.46 -7.46
C TYR A 24 -7.35 -12.41 -8.48
N CYS A 25 -6.15 -11.84 -8.27
CA CYS A 25 -5.61 -10.80 -9.15
C CYS A 25 -5.35 -11.30 -10.57
N GLU A 26 -5.09 -12.59 -10.75
CA GLU A 26 -4.90 -13.25 -12.06
C GLU A 26 -6.12 -13.14 -12.96
N LEU A 27 -7.34 -13.05 -12.39
CA LEU A 27 -8.56 -12.80 -13.16
C LEU A 27 -8.56 -11.43 -13.87
N PHE A 28 -7.73 -10.51 -13.39
CA PHE A 28 -7.57 -9.16 -13.94
C PHE A 28 -6.26 -9.01 -14.74
N GLY A 29 -5.58 -10.12 -15.04
CA GLY A 29 -4.38 -10.13 -15.88
C GLY A 29 -3.11 -9.65 -15.19
N PHE A 30 -3.01 -9.78 -13.86
CA PHE A 30 -1.78 -9.52 -13.10
C PHE A 30 -1.61 -10.52 -11.95
N HIS A 31 -0.42 -10.60 -11.40
CA HIS A 31 -0.07 -11.64 -10.42
C HIS A 31 -0.77 -11.44 -9.08
N SER A 32 -1.18 -12.54 -8.48
CA SER A 32 -1.63 -12.57 -7.09
C SER A 32 -0.44 -12.48 -6.14
N PHE A 33 -0.67 -12.02 -4.91
CA PHE A 33 0.35 -12.07 -3.86
C PHE A 33 0.71 -13.53 -3.57
N PRO A 34 2.00 -13.89 -3.55
CA PRO A 34 2.39 -15.29 -3.50
C PRO A 34 2.04 -15.96 -2.18
N ASP A 35 1.37 -17.12 -2.26
CA ASP A 35 0.86 -17.86 -1.11
C ASP A 35 1.95 -18.26 -0.11
N PHE A 36 3.19 -18.50 -0.57
CA PHE A 36 4.29 -18.86 0.33
C PHE A 36 4.61 -17.78 1.37
N MET A 37 4.31 -16.51 1.09
CA MET A 37 4.48 -15.42 2.05
C MET A 37 3.48 -15.50 3.21
N LEU A 38 2.33 -16.10 2.97
CA LEU A 38 1.25 -16.27 3.96
C LEU A 38 1.27 -17.64 4.64
N ASN A 39 2.11 -18.57 4.16
CA ASN A 39 2.17 -19.93 4.68
C ASN A 39 2.90 -19.96 6.03
N PRO A 40 2.27 -20.41 7.13
CA PRO A 40 2.90 -20.51 8.45
C PRO A 40 3.97 -21.60 8.55
N GLU A 41 3.96 -22.58 7.66
CA GLU A 41 4.97 -23.66 7.63
C GLU A 41 6.34 -23.18 7.10
N ILE A 42 6.36 -22.05 6.39
CA ILE A 42 7.60 -21.46 5.90
C ILE A 42 8.12 -20.47 6.92
N SER A 43 9.35 -20.69 7.39
CA SER A 43 9.97 -19.80 8.37
C SER A 43 10.13 -18.38 7.84
N GLU A 44 9.98 -17.41 8.73
CA GLU A 44 10.07 -15.98 8.41
C GLU A 44 11.42 -15.63 7.75
N ASN A 45 12.50 -16.28 8.13
CA ASN A 45 13.83 -16.07 7.53
C ASN A 45 13.94 -16.52 6.06
N LYS A 46 13.09 -17.46 5.63
CA LYS A 46 13.09 -17.96 4.24
C LYS A 46 12.21 -17.11 3.32
N LYS A 47 11.15 -16.51 3.86
CA LYS A 47 10.19 -15.73 3.05
C LYS A 47 10.84 -14.60 2.24
N PRO A 48 11.73 -13.76 2.82
CA PRO A 48 12.40 -12.72 2.04
C PRO A 48 13.23 -13.26 0.87
N LEU A 49 13.95 -14.36 1.07
CA LEU A 49 14.73 -14.97 0.01
C LEU A 49 13.87 -15.53 -1.12
N LEU A 50 12.75 -16.16 -0.76
CA LEU A 50 11.79 -16.68 -1.74
C LEU A 50 11.12 -15.56 -2.51
N PHE A 51 10.74 -14.46 -1.82
CA PHE A 51 10.12 -13.30 -2.47
C PHE A 51 11.10 -12.58 -3.39
N ASN A 52 12.34 -12.38 -2.97
CA ASN A 52 13.38 -11.82 -3.84
C ASN A 52 13.56 -12.66 -5.12
N ARG A 53 13.65 -13.99 -4.97
CA ARG A 53 13.75 -14.90 -6.13
C ARG A 53 12.52 -14.82 -7.03
N TYR A 54 11.32 -14.73 -6.44
CA TYR A 54 10.07 -14.58 -7.20
C TYR A 54 10.07 -13.30 -8.03
N ILE A 55 10.45 -12.16 -7.44
CA ILE A 55 10.54 -10.88 -8.16
C ILE A 55 11.58 -10.92 -9.28
N LYS A 56 12.76 -11.51 -9.02
CA LYS A 56 13.79 -11.69 -10.04
C LYS A 56 13.30 -12.53 -11.22
N ASN A 57 12.63 -13.63 -10.95
CA ASN A 57 12.06 -14.47 -11.99
C ASN A 57 11.03 -13.72 -12.85
N LEU A 58 10.17 -12.90 -12.22
CA LEU A 58 9.23 -12.05 -12.97
C LEU A 58 9.96 -11.02 -13.83
N ALA A 59 10.97 -10.36 -13.27
CA ALA A 59 11.78 -9.38 -14.00
C ALA A 59 12.49 -9.98 -15.20
N GLU A 60 13.05 -11.18 -15.06
CA GLU A 60 13.77 -11.88 -16.15
C GLU A 60 12.82 -12.37 -17.25
N ASN A 61 11.67 -12.92 -16.88
CA ASN A 61 10.71 -13.51 -17.81
C ASN A 61 9.88 -12.45 -18.55
N GLU A 62 9.42 -11.44 -17.82
CA GLU A 62 8.52 -10.44 -18.37
C GLU A 62 9.26 -9.19 -18.85
N LYS A 63 10.44 -8.91 -18.34
CA LYS A 63 11.27 -7.73 -18.67
C LYS A 63 10.45 -6.44 -18.60
N PRO A 64 9.84 -6.12 -17.46
CA PRO A 64 9.06 -4.91 -17.29
C PRO A 64 9.97 -3.70 -17.10
N ASP A 65 9.44 -2.50 -17.44
CA ASP A 65 10.05 -1.22 -17.08
C ASP A 65 9.71 -0.87 -15.63
N VAL A 66 8.52 -1.30 -15.15
CA VAL A 66 8.01 -1.01 -13.80
C VAL A 66 7.42 -2.27 -13.18
N ILE A 67 7.76 -2.55 -11.92
CA ILE A 67 7.13 -3.58 -11.10
C ILE A 67 6.34 -2.90 -9.98
N ILE A 68 5.02 -3.08 -9.97
CA ILE A 68 4.14 -2.55 -8.92
C ILE A 68 3.82 -3.67 -7.94
N ILE A 69 4.16 -3.49 -6.67
CA ILE A 69 3.89 -4.47 -5.61
C ILE A 69 2.84 -3.92 -4.66
N GLY A 70 1.64 -4.49 -4.71
CA GLY A 70 0.60 -4.25 -3.72
C GLY A 70 0.79 -5.15 -2.51
N VAL A 71 1.30 -4.61 -1.42
CA VAL A 71 1.53 -5.37 -0.19
C VAL A 71 0.22 -5.48 0.60
N PRO A 72 -0.24 -6.69 0.96
CA PRO A 72 -1.42 -6.85 1.80
C PRO A 72 -1.13 -6.51 3.27
N GLY A 73 -2.16 -6.07 3.97
CA GLY A 73 -2.08 -5.75 5.41
C GLY A 73 -1.67 -4.31 5.69
N SER A 74 -1.32 -4.07 6.94
CA SER A 74 -0.89 -2.76 7.45
C SER A 74 0.55 -2.85 7.95
N ILE A 75 1.24 -1.73 8.01
CA ILE A 75 2.61 -1.62 8.55
C ILE A 75 2.66 -1.70 10.08
N GLN A 76 1.50 -1.59 10.74
CA GLN A 76 1.36 -1.69 12.20
C GLN A 76 0.01 -2.30 12.57
N SER A 77 -0.18 -2.57 13.86
CA SER A 77 -1.50 -2.97 14.38
C SER A 77 -2.50 -1.82 14.25
N PHE A 78 -3.75 -2.17 13.98
CA PHE A 78 -4.85 -1.21 13.98
C PHE A 78 -5.29 -0.88 15.42
N ASN A 79 -5.45 -1.92 16.24
CA ASN A 79 -5.71 -1.85 17.67
C ASN A 79 -5.32 -3.17 18.34
N GLU A 80 -5.56 -3.32 19.64
CA GLU A 80 -5.22 -4.52 20.41
C GLU A 80 -5.91 -5.80 19.89
N LYS A 81 -7.11 -5.70 19.31
CA LYS A 81 -7.86 -6.83 18.77
C LYS A 81 -7.46 -7.15 17.32
N HIS A 82 -7.14 -6.13 16.53
CA HIS A 82 -6.79 -6.24 15.10
C HIS A 82 -5.33 -5.88 14.90
N THR A 83 -4.47 -6.82 15.23
CA THR A 83 -3.01 -6.61 15.25
C THR A 83 -2.37 -6.54 13.86
N ASN A 84 -3.07 -6.99 12.80
CA ASN A 84 -2.51 -7.10 11.44
C ASN A 84 -1.13 -7.79 11.43
N HIS A 85 -0.95 -8.79 12.29
CA HIS A 85 0.32 -9.47 12.51
C HIS A 85 1.47 -8.47 12.78
N PHE A 86 1.18 -7.34 13.42
CA PHE A 86 2.15 -6.30 13.78
C PHE A 86 2.98 -5.77 12.60
N GLY A 87 2.46 -5.84 11.38
CA GLY A 87 3.15 -5.39 10.18
C GLY A 87 4.33 -6.29 9.74
N ILE A 88 4.36 -7.55 10.14
CA ILE A 88 5.43 -8.48 9.76
C ILE A 88 5.47 -8.70 8.24
N LEU A 89 4.32 -8.82 7.58
CA LEU A 89 4.28 -9.10 6.14
C LEU A 89 4.88 -7.95 5.30
N PRO A 90 4.50 -6.68 5.48
CA PRO A 90 5.21 -5.58 4.86
C PRO A 90 6.72 -5.58 5.18
N TYR A 91 7.09 -5.78 6.43
CA TYR A 91 8.49 -5.85 6.82
C TYR A 91 9.28 -6.89 6.00
N LEU A 92 8.74 -8.12 5.85
CA LEU A 92 9.39 -9.17 5.06
C LEU A 92 9.51 -8.81 3.57
N VAL A 93 8.51 -8.12 3.00
CA VAL A 93 8.57 -7.63 1.61
C VAL A 93 9.69 -6.60 1.46
N PHE A 94 9.76 -5.61 2.34
CA PHE A 94 10.81 -4.58 2.29
C PHE A 94 12.21 -5.15 2.56
N GLN A 95 12.34 -6.26 3.29
CA GLN A 95 13.61 -6.98 3.42
C GLN A 95 13.97 -7.82 2.19
N SER A 96 13.05 -7.98 1.26
CA SER A 96 13.23 -8.83 0.07
C SER A 96 13.72 -8.05 -1.14
N VAL A 97 13.32 -6.80 -1.29
CA VAL A 97 13.57 -5.96 -2.47
C VAL A 97 13.88 -4.54 -2.06
N LEU A 98 14.72 -3.87 -2.84
CA LEU A 98 14.87 -2.42 -2.74
C LEU A 98 13.67 -1.78 -3.44
N VAL A 99 13.08 -0.79 -2.79
CA VAL A 99 11.92 -0.05 -3.28
C VAL A 99 12.39 1.31 -3.74
N ASP A 100 12.14 1.64 -5.00
CA ASP A 100 12.53 2.92 -5.59
C ASP A 100 11.51 4.03 -5.30
N PHE A 101 10.23 3.66 -5.09
CA PHE A 101 9.15 4.60 -4.84
C PHE A 101 8.06 3.97 -3.97
N LEU A 102 7.74 4.60 -2.85
CA LEU A 102 6.75 4.12 -1.89
C LEU A 102 5.51 5.01 -1.85
N VAL A 103 4.38 4.46 -2.30
CA VAL A 103 3.06 5.04 -2.08
C VAL A 103 2.46 4.47 -0.80
N MET A 104 2.35 5.28 0.24
CA MET A 104 1.71 4.89 1.49
C MET A 104 0.21 5.20 1.44
N CYS A 105 -0.61 4.16 1.54
CA CYS A 105 -2.06 4.31 1.57
C CYS A 105 -2.56 4.50 3.00
N THR A 106 -3.31 5.56 3.25
CA THR A 106 -3.93 5.86 4.54
C THR A 106 -5.45 5.94 4.40
N PHE A 107 -6.16 5.69 5.49
CA PHE A 107 -7.59 5.95 5.58
C PHE A 107 -7.83 7.41 5.91
N TYR A 108 -8.99 7.94 5.54
CA TYR A 108 -9.34 9.33 5.74
C TYR A 108 -9.18 9.81 7.19
N GLU A 109 -9.64 9.02 8.16
CA GLU A 109 -9.62 9.38 9.59
C GLU A 109 -8.24 9.26 10.25
N SER A 110 -7.40 8.38 9.73
CA SER A 110 -6.05 8.14 10.26
C SER A 110 -5.01 9.11 9.72
N SER A 111 -5.45 10.23 9.17
CA SER A 111 -4.55 11.13 8.44
C SER A 111 -4.47 12.49 9.13
N SER A 112 -4.00 12.53 10.38
CA SER A 112 -3.49 13.81 10.90
C SER A 112 -2.06 14.04 10.41
N PRO A 113 -1.57 15.29 10.34
CA PRO A 113 -0.17 15.58 9.99
C PRO A 113 0.82 14.84 10.89
N GLU A 114 0.52 14.75 12.19
CA GLU A 114 1.34 14.05 13.18
C GLU A 114 1.36 12.55 12.90
N PHE A 115 0.24 11.96 12.57
CA PHE A 115 0.15 10.54 12.20
C PHE A 115 0.95 10.23 10.93
N LEU A 116 0.92 11.11 9.92
CA LEU A 116 1.71 10.92 8.70
C LEU A 116 3.22 10.98 9.01
N GLU A 117 3.66 11.85 9.93
CA GLU A 117 5.05 11.89 10.37
C GLU A 117 5.46 10.63 11.15
N GLU A 118 4.58 10.10 12.01
CA GLU A 118 4.80 8.83 12.69
C GLU A 118 4.94 7.68 11.69
N VAL A 119 4.07 7.61 10.68
CA VAL A 119 4.11 6.62 9.60
C VAL A 119 5.41 6.75 8.80
N PHE A 120 5.84 7.98 8.47
CA PHE A 120 7.12 8.23 7.81
C PHE A 120 8.28 7.65 8.60
N ASN A 121 8.35 7.99 9.89
CA ASN A 121 9.41 7.52 10.77
C ASN A 121 9.40 5.98 10.92
N LEU A 122 8.22 5.38 11.00
CA LEU A 122 8.07 3.93 11.05
C LEU A 122 8.59 3.27 9.77
N CYS A 123 8.25 3.79 8.59
CA CYS A 123 8.77 3.29 7.32
C CYS A 123 10.28 3.44 7.23
N LYS A 124 10.80 4.61 7.56
CA LYS A 124 12.23 4.91 7.53
C LYS A 124 13.05 3.99 8.44
N TYR A 125 12.66 3.85 9.69
CA TYR A 125 13.47 3.16 10.70
C TYR A 125 13.19 1.66 10.80
N ARG A 126 11.97 1.22 10.51
CA ARG A 126 11.60 -0.19 10.58
C ARG A 126 11.70 -0.90 9.24
N LEU A 127 11.26 -0.25 8.16
CA LEU A 127 11.24 -0.85 6.82
C LEU A 127 12.47 -0.47 5.99
N SER A 128 13.30 0.47 6.46
CA SER A 128 14.46 1.02 5.74
C SER A 128 14.07 1.62 4.37
N CYS A 129 12.89 2.21 4.31
CA CYS A 129 12.35 2.84 3.11
C CYS A 129 11.64 4.14 3.50
N GLU A 130 11.88 5.22 2.76
CA GLU A 130 11.20 6.49 2.97
C GLU A 130 9.89 6.50 2.16
N VAL A 131 8.87 7.19 2.68
CA VAL A 131 7.62 7.42 1.96
C VAL A 131 7.85 8.56 0.98
N ASP A 132 7.43 8.38 -0.27
CA ASP A 132 7.50 9.41 -1.30
C ASP A 132 6.18 10.18 -1.43
N VAL A 133 5.06 9.47 -1.29
CA VAL A 133 3.73 10.07 -1.40
C VAL A 133 2.71 9.33 -0.52
N TYR A 134 1.80 10.08 0.07
CA TYR A 134 0.64 9.55 0.76
C TYR A 134 -0.58 9.54 -0.16
N HIS A 135 -1.24 8.40 -0.25
CA HIS A 135 -2.55 8.30 -0.86
C HIS A 135 -3.62 8.25 0.23
N MET A 136 -4.36 9.34 0.41
CA MET A 136 -5.52 9.38 1.29
C MET A 136 -6.71 8.72 0.60
N SER A 137 -7.14 7.58 1.13
CA SER A 137 -8.33 6.87 0.63
C SER A 137 -9.60 7.65 0.96
N ASN A 138 -10.62 7.48 0.13
CA ASN A 138 -11.96 7.95 0.46
C ASN A 138 -12.78 6.95 1.30
N LEU A 139 -12.11 5.96 1.88
CA LEU A 139 -12.69 5.02 2.83
C LEU A 139 -12.42 5.52 4.25
N PHE A 140 -13.43 5.42 5.11
CA PHE A 140 -13.29 5.63 6.53
C PHE A 140 -13.86 4.46 7.32
N PHE A 141 -13.39 4.28 8.53
CA PHE A 141 -13.89 3.27 9.45
C PHE A 141 -14.95 3.88 10.36
N ASP A 142 -16.03 3.16 10.57
CA ASP A 142 -16.95 3.47 11.66
C ASP A 142 -16.40 2.80 12.93
N MET A 143 -15.71 3.60 13.75
CA MET A 143 -15.07 3.11 14.97
C MET A 143 -16.08 2.61 15.99
N ASP A 144 -17.27 3.23 16.08
CA ASP A 144 -18.32 2.80 16.99
C ASP A 144 -18.88 1.43 16.57
N GLU A 145 -19.13 1.23 15.28
CA GLU A 145 -19.54 -0.08 14.76
C GLU A 145 -18.46 -1.16 14.93
N ILE A 146 -17.19 -0.81 14.77
CA ILE A 146 -16.07 -1.75 14.96
C ILE A 146 -15.98 -2.18 16.42
N LEU A 147 -16.14 -1.25 17.36
CA LEU A 147 -16.08 -1.55 18.79
C LEU A 147 -17.28 -2.38 19.25
N GLU A 148 -18.48 -2.09 18.75
CA GLU A 148 -19.70 -2.81 19.10
C GLU A 148 -19.77 -4.21 18.47
N LYS A 149 -19.51 -4.32 17.17
CA LYS A 149 -19.73 -5.55 16.39
C LYS A 149 -18.48 -6.40 16.21
N GLY A 150 -17.30 -5.87 16.50
CA GLY A 150 -16.01 -6.55 16.31
C GLY A 150 -15.69 -6.84 14.84
N LEU A 151 -16.38 -6.20 13.90
CA LEU A 151 -16.19 -6.35 12.46
C LEU A 151 -15.72 -5.02 11.88
N ILE A 152 -14.79 -5.08 10.93
CA ILE A 152 -14.28 -3.90 10.24
C ILE A 152 -15.23 -3.54 9.10
N PHE A 153 -15.99 -2.47 9.29
CA PHE A 153 -16.82 -1.88 8.25
C PHE A 153 -16.13 -0.62 7.71
N THR A 154 -16.16 -0.47 6.39
CA THR A 154 -15.67 0.72 5.72
C THR A 154 -16.82 1.42 5.01
N ASN A 155 -16.98 2.69 5.27
CA ASN A 155 -17.88 3.57 4.55
C ASN A 155 -17.10 4.40 3.54
N LYS A 156 -17.79 4.92 2.51
CA LYS A 156 -17.16 5.66 1.43
C LYS A 156 -17.59 7.13 1.49
N LEU A 157 -16.60 8.02 1.49
CA LEU A 157 -16.82 9.46 1.43
C LEU A 157 -16.86 9.96 -0.03
N PRO A 158 -17.59 11.08 -0.30
CA PRO A 158 -17.47 11.80 -1.55
C PRO A 158 -16.02 12.26 -1.79
N LEU A 159 -15.54 12.14 -3.04
CA LEU A 159 -14.17 12.55 -3.37
C LEU A 159 -13.92 14.03 -3.08
N GLU A 160 -14.87 14.90 -3.38
CA GLU A 160 -14.80 16.35 -3.12
C GLU A 160 -14.49 16.68 -1.65
N MET A 161 -15.02 15.86 -0.72
CA MET A 161 -14.75 16.04 0.70
C MET A 161 -13.31 15.70 1.05
N VAL A 162 -12.78 14.63 0.46
CA VAL A 162 -11.38 14.23 0.64
C VAL A 162 -10.44 15.26 0.03
N GLU A 163 -10.75 15.76 -1.18
CA GLU A 163 -9.99 16.79 -1.87
C GLU A 163 -9.88 18.06 -1.04
N ARG A 164 -11.02 18.56 -0.54
CA ARG A 164 -11.05 19.73 0.32
C ARG A 164 -10.21 19.53 1.58
N THR A 165 -10.28 18.35 2.20
CA THR A 165 -9.47 18.05 3.39
C THR A 165 -7.98 18.05 3.06
N ILE A 166 -7.59 17.51 1.90
CA ILE A 166 -6.20 17.53 1.45
C ILE A 166 -5.72 18.97 1.26
N GLU A 167 -6.49 19.81 0.59
CA GLU A 167 -6.16 21.21 0.37
C GLU A 167 -6.07 22.02 1.68
N GLU A 168 -7.02 21.82 2.60
CA GLU A 168 -7.09 22.58 3.86
C GLU A 168 -6.01 22.16 4.87
N LYS A 169 -5.68 20.87 4.96
CA LYS A 169 -4.82 20.35 6.03
C LYS A 169 -3.40 19.99 5.60
N TYR A 170 -3.19 19.71 4.31
CA TYR A 170 -1.93 19.12 3.83
C TYR A 170 -1.24 19.93 2.73
N SER A 171 -1.73 21.13 2.40
CA SER A 171 -1.10 22.03 1.43
C SER A 171 0.37 22.37 1.77
N GLU A 172 0.69 22.42 3.07
CA GLU A 172 2.04 22.69 3.58
C GLU A 172 2.76 21.40 4.06
N SER A 173 2.22 20.23 3.74
CA SER A 173 2.83 18.96 4.13
C SER A 173 4.20 18.78 3.46
N ARG A 174 5.16 18.22 4.21
CA ARG A 174 6.50 17.89 3.72
C ARG A 174 6.48 16.98 2.50
N LEU A 175 5.55 16.02 2.47
CA LEU A 175 5.38 15.08 1.37
C LEU A 175 4.00 15.28 0.74
N PRO A 176 3.88 15.01 -0.56
CA PRO A 176 2.59 15.10 -1.23
C PRO A 176 1.55 14.17 -0.59
N VAL A 177 0.37 14.71 -0.32
CA VAL A 177 -0.81 13.94 0.05
C VAL A 177 -1.82 14.07 -1.08
N ILE A 178 -2.19 12.96 -1.69
CA ILE A 178 -3.05 12.93 -2.87
C ILE A 178 -4.19 11.93 -2.70
N ASN A 179 -5.28 12.12 -3.42
CA ASN A 179 -6.21 11.04 -3.72
C ASN A 179 -6.04 10.63 -5.20
N ILE A 180 -5.55 9.41 -5.44
CA ILE A 180 -5.23 8.93 -6.78
C ILE A 180 -6.45 8.81 -7.72
N HIS A 181 -7.68 8.89 -7.20
CA HIS A 181 -8.91 8.91 -7.99
C HIS A 181 -9.29 10.32 -8.47
N GLN A 182 -8.60 11.34 -8.00
CA GLN A 182 -8.74 12.71 -8.47
C GLN A 182 -8.13 12.82 -9.88
N LYS A 183 -8.83 13.48 -10.80
CA LYS A 183 -8.43 13.51 -12.23
C LYS A 183 -7.04 14.09 -12.46
N ASP A 184 -6.60 15.05 -11.65
CA ASP A 184 -5.34 15.78 -11.83
C ASP A 184 -4.22 15.33 -10.87
N SER A 185 -4.54 14.55 -9.84
CA SER A 185 -3.56 14.15 -8.81
C SER A 185 -2.71 12.94 -9.20
N ALA A 186 -3.13 12.20 -10.21
CA ALA A 186 -2.40 11.04 -10.68
C ALA A 186 -1.30 11.42 -11.73
N ASP A 187 -1.23 12.69 -12.10
CA ASP A 187 -0.22 13.25 -13.03
C ASP A 187 0.86 14.05 -12.28
N LYS A 188 0.75 14.18 -10.95
CA LYS A 188 1.75 14.76 -10.04
C LYS A 188 2.58 13.65 -9.41
#